data_8413378d1a168afdf64c1b83340b5212
#
_entry.id   8413378d1a168afdf64c1b83340b5212
#
_cell.length_a   1.000
_cell.length_b   1.000
_cell.length_c   1.000
_cell.angle_alpha   90.00
_cell.angle_beta   90.00
_cell.angle_gamma   90.00
#
_symmetry.space_group_name_H-M   'P 1'
#
loop_
_entity.id
_entity.type
_entity.pdbx_description
1 polymer ?
#
loop_
_entity_poly.entity_id
_entity_poly.type
_entity_poly.pdbx_seq_one_letter_code
_entity_poly.pdbx_strand_id
1 'polypeptide(L)'
;MKLRMWVDALGTGATAGLVAEVLVLRMNPEVTQAMRGVLVGLPLWASWGMLMAGVPLLIGLAIFERFRPREDRWSAPALSMMVFLIAAVLTGVNAKLYALLLSGPAHRVLVQDSVAWGVAVLVAVAAGSLVRRFGNSRGWQVAFSIMMVALPVVRILTVPTPQRQHLEVTAQPLGEPERRLLIIGLEGLDTKVLLVDAASASYPNLTRLREQGARAPITPHRPYLRWALWTSTATGTYPGRHGVKDHRGWDLPLVFSETLRLLPWTPEGSRMILPWGLSKQVPPPPATVAPLWARLDASGVSTCVVGWPGSWGDDPSLQTASSDEVGTALEWTMRASLEAALEPFPERRSQIWSAIVQDQARVEAAVDALKGPVGNVWINLETLSLARRYHEPIRPRDTRERRFLELIMELLDEQLGTLLGATADQTLVAVVSPFGLTPPGSFERLKRFFGGGESWHTSAEGSPDGLFILLGNGIDPGRRVQPARPPDVAPTLCYLLGLPVAQYMDGSVVVGLVTPSFLEEHPLRVVD
;
A
#
# COMPACT_ATOMS: atom_id res chain seq x y z
N MET A 1 -24.72 -40.23 -10.77
CA MET A 1 -23.65 -39.27 -11.06
C MET A 1 -22.37 -40.05 -11.29
N LYS A 2 -21.71 -39.93 -12.42
CA LYS A 2 -20.63 -40.83 -12.82
C LYS A 2 -19.33 -40.42 -12.13
N LEU A 3 -18.58 -41.38 -11.59
CA LEU A 3 -17.27 -41.24 -10.95
C LEU A 3 -16.34 -40.25 -11.71
N ARG A 4 -16.40 -40.30 -13.04
CA ARG A 4 -15.62 -39.42 -13.93
C ARG A 4 -15.89 -37.92 -13.68
N MET A 5 -17.15 -37.51 -13.50
CA MET A 5 -17.50 -36.10 -13.25
C MET A 5 -16.89 -35.59 -11.94
N TRP A 6 -16.86 -36.44 -10.90
CA TRP A 6 -16.18 -36.14 -9.65
C TRP A 6 -14.68 -35.95 -9.86
N VAL A 7 -14.03 -36.88 -10.56
CA VAL A 7 -12.59 -36.84 -10.81
C VAL A 7 -12.23 -35.61 -11.61
N ASP A 8 -12.99 -35.30 -12.66
CA ASP A 8 -12.73 -34.12 -13.53
C ASP A 8 -12.92 -32.81 -12.74
N ALA A 9 -13.98 -32.67 -11.96
CA ALA A 9 -14.27 -31.46 -11.21
C ALA A 9 -13.28 -31.24 -10.06
N LEU A 10 -13.03 -32.28 -9.25
CA LEU A 10 -12.11 -32.18 -8.11
C LEU A 10 -10.67 -32.06 -8.57
N GLY A 11 -10.26 -32.77 -9.61
CA GLY A 11 -8.93 -32.65 -10.22
C GLY A 11 -8.69 -31.23 -10.78
N THR A 12 -9.69 -30.65 -11.44
CA THR A 12 -9.67 -29.26 -11.88
C THR A 12 -9.51 -28.29 -10.72
N GLY A 13 -10.28 -28.51 -9.63
CA GLY A 13 -10.17 -27.71 -8.40
C GLY A 13 -8.80 -27.82 -7.75
N ALA A 14 -8.25 -29.06 -7.65
CA ALA A 14 -6.90 -29.27 -7.11
C ALA A 14 -5.84 -28.51 -7.91
N THR A 15 -5.91 -28.56 -9.25
CA THR A 15 -5.00 -27.80 -10.12
C THR A 15 -5.13 -26.30 -9.90
N ALA A 16 -6.36 -25.79 -9.76
CA ALA A 16 -6.59 -24.37 -9.47
C ALA A 16 -5.98 -23.95 -8.12
N GLY A 17 -6.08 -24.80 -7.10
CA GLY A 17 -5.42 -24.55 -5.80
C GLY A 17 -3.89 -24.48 -5.91
N LEU A 18 -3.27 -25.42 -6.64
CA LEU A 18 -1.82 -25.41 -6.87
C LEU A 18 -1.36 -24.19 -7.67
N VAL A 19 -2.14 -23.74 -8.67
CA VAL A 19 -1.89 -22.50 -9.39
C VAL A 19 -1.95 -21.29 -8.46
N ALA A 20 -2.91 -21.28 -7.52
CA ALA A 20 -3.02 -20.23 -6.53
C ALA A 20 -1.79 -20.19 -5.60
N GLU A 21 -1.24 -21.36 -5.18
CA GLU A 21 0.01 -21.43 -4.43
C GLU A 21 1.18 -20.82 -5.21
N VAL A 22 1.34 -21.18 -6.51
CA VAL A 22 2.36 -20.57 -7.37
C VAL A 22 2.23 -19.05 -7.37
N LEU A 23 1.05 -18.52 -7.56
CA LEU A 23 0.81 -17.08 -7.62
C LEU A 23 1.17 -16.38 -6.29
N VAL A 24 0.77 -16.96 -5.16
CA VAL A 24 1.11 -16.44 -3.82
C VAL A 24 2.62 -16.42 -3.60
N LEU A 25 3.33 -17.49 -3.95
CA LEU A 25 4.79 -17.57 -3.81
C LEU A 25 5.50 -16.53 -4.70
N ARG A 26 5.05 -16.37 -5.95
CA ARG A 26 5.66 -15.38 -6.88
C ARG A 26 5.46 -13.94 -6.42
N MET A 27 4.36 -13.66 -5.72
CA MET A 27 4.09 -12.32 -5.18
C MET A 27 4.83 -12.04 -3.86
N ASN A 28 5.32 -13.08 -3.19
CA ASN A 28 6.09 -12.98 -1.94
C ASN A 28 7.48 -13.63 -2.10
N PRO A 29 8.35 -13.07 -2.93
CA PRO A 29 9.66 -13.67 -3.23
C PRO A 29 10.58 -13.75 -2.03
N GLU A 30 10.29 -13.04 -0.95
CA GLU A 30 10.99 -13.09 0.33
C GLU A 30 10.65 -14.33 1.17
N VAL A 31 9.56 -15.02 0.85
CA VAL A 31 9.10 -16.18 1.60
C VAL A 31 9.81 -17.44 1.13
N THR A 32 10.41 -18.15 2.08
CA THR A 32 11.03 -19.45 1.84
C THR A 32 10.06 -20.58 2.12
N GLN A 33 10.00 -21.53 1.20
CA GLN A 33 9.27 -22.76 1.44
C GLN A 33 10.27 -23.91 1.67
N ALA A 34 10.47 -24.27 2.94
CA ALA A 34 11.28 -25.44 3.29
C ALA A 34 10.63 -26.71 2.71
N MET A 35 11.39 -27.78 2.51
CA MET A 35 10.88 -29.06 1.99
C MET A 35 9.64 -29.56 2.76
N ARG A 36 9.61 -29.37 4.09
CA ARG A 36 8.43 -29.68 4.92
C ARG A 36 7.22 -28.84 4.52
N GLY A 37 7.42 -27.55 4.24
CA GLY A 37 6.36 -26.65 3.78
C GLY A 37 5.81 -27.05 2.41
N VAL A 38 6.67 -27.55 1.49
CA VAL A 38 6.22 -28.10 0.20
C VAL A 38 5.36 -29.34 0.41
N LEU A 39 5.82 -30.27 1.25
CA LEU A 39 5.08 -31.52 1.52
C LEU A 39 3.71 -31.28 2.17
N VAL A 40 3.56 -30.24 2.97
CA VAL A 40 2.28 -29.86 3.58
C VAL A 40 1.49 -28.94 2.66
N GLY A 41 2.14 -28.01 1.97
CA GLY A 41 1.52 -27.03 1.10
C GLY A 41 0.79 -27.64 -0.07
N LEU A 42 1.43 -28.53 -0.81
CA LEU A 42 0.83 -29.16 -1.98
C LEU A 42 -0.55 -29.80 -1.68
N PRO A 43 -0.71 -30.70 -0.68
CA PRO A 43 -2.02 -31.27 -0.37
C PRO A 43 -3.00 -30.25 0.21
N LEU A 44 -2.50 -29.25 0.98
CA LEU A 44 -3.33 -28.20 1.56
C LEU A 44 -3.97 -27.33 0.47
N TRP A 45 -3.16 -26.81 -0.45
CA TRP A 45 -3.64 -25.99 -1.55
C TRP A 45 -4.49 -26.76 -2.55
N ALA A 46 -4.12 -28.00 -2.86
CA ALA A 46 -4.94 -28.88 -3.70
C ALA A 46 -6.31 -29.13 -3.06
N SER A 47 -6.37 -29.47 -1.77
CA SER A 47 -7.63 -29.71 -1.04
C SER A 47 -8.48 -28.45 -0.96
N TRP A 48 -7.86 -27.31 -0.71
CA TRP A 48 -8.55 -26.01 -0.70
C TRP A 48 -9.11 -25.65 -2.08
N GLY A 49 -8.36 -25.88 -3.15
CA GLY A 49 -8.83 -25.68 -4.51
C GLY A 49 -9.96 -26.64 -4.88
N MET A 50 -9.93 -27.90 -4.41
CA MET A 50 -11.05 -28.83 -4.56
C MET A 50 -12.32 -28.28 -3.91
N LEU A 51 -12.19 -27.70 -2.70
CA LEU A 51 -13.33 -27.13 -1.96
C LEU A 51 -13.86 -25.87 -2.64
N MET A 52 -12.99 -24.92 -2.97
CA MET A 52 -13.38 -23.58 -3.42
C MET A 52 -13.75 -23.52 -4.92
N ALA A 53 -13.13 -24.34 -5.74
CA ALA A 53 -13.38 -24.39 -7.19
C ALA A 53 -14.00 -25.71 -7.65
N GLY A 54 -13.50 -26.84 -7.15
CA GLY A 54 -13.95 -28.17 -7.56
C GLY A 54 -15.38 -28.48 -7.16
N VAL A 55 -15.79 -28.18 -5.94
CA VAL A 55 -17.15 -28.43 -5.45
C VAL A 55 -18.19 -27.54 -6.19
N PRO A 56 -17.99 -26.23 -6.35
CA PRO A 56 -18.89 -25.41 -7.16
C PRO A 56 -18.98 -25.87 -8.61
N LEU A 57 -17.85 -26.24 -9.21
CA LEU A 57 -17.81 -26.80 -10.57
C LEU A 57 -18.60 -28.11 -10.66
N LEU A 58 -18.45 -29.00 -9.69
CA LEU A 58 -19.19 -30.25 -9.61
C LEU A 58 -20.70 -30.02 -9.54
N ILE A 59 -21.13 -29.06 -8.71
CA ILE A 59 -22.55 -28.67 -8.59
C ILE A 59 -23.03 -28.11 -9.92
N GLY A 60 -22.27 -27.20 -10.53
CA GLY A 60 -22.60 -26.61 -11.85
C GLY A 60 -22.73 -27.67 -12.94
N LEU A 61 -21.79 -28.64 -13.01
CA LEU A 61 -21.85 -29.75 -13.96
C LEU A 61 -23.04 -30.68 -13.69
N ALA A 62 -23.37 -30.94 -12.43
CA ALA A 62 -24.52 -31.77 -12.07
C ALA A 62 -25.85 -31.10 -12.46
N ILE A 63 -25.97 -29.78 -12.27
CA ILE A 63 -27.14 -29.01 -12.70
C ILE A 63 -27.24 -29.02 -14.24
N PHE A 64 -26.10 -28.80 -14.91
CA PHE A 64 -26.04 -28.77 -16.36
C PHE A 64 -26.43 -30.13 -17.01
N GLU A 65 -25.95 -31.27 -16.47
CA GLU A 65 -26.35 -32.62 -16.90
C GLU A 65 -27.86 -32.87 -16.81
N ARG A 66 -28.57 -32.17 -15.91
CA ARG A 66 -30.02 -32.29 -15.75
C ARG A 66 -30.80 -31.60 -16.90
N PHE A 67 -30.22 -30.55 -17.50
CA PHE A 67 -30.88 -29.74 -18.51
C PHE A 67 -30.46 -30.04 -19.96
N ARG A 68 -29.34 -30.74 -20.20
CA ARG A 68 -28.85 -31.16 -21.51
C ARG A 68 -28.61 -32.67 -21.62
N PRO A 69 -29.17 -33.33 -22.64
CA PRO A 69 -28.87 -34.76 -22.86
C PRO A 69 -27.47 -34.95 -23.44
N ARG A 70 -26.84 -35.89 -22.95
CA ARG A 70 -25.62 -36.72 -23.11
C ARG A 70 -24.61 -36.53 -24.27
N GLU A 71 -24.78 -35.70 -25.28
CA GLU A 71 -23.92 -35.72 -26.48
C GLU A 71 -22.71 -34.82 -26.43
N ASP A 72 -22.75 -33.67 -25.70
CA ASP A 72 -21.62 -32.75 -25.56
C ASP A 72 -21.04 -32.82 -24.13
N ARG A 73 -20.18 -33.81 -23.90
CA ARG A 73 -19.49 -33.95 -22.63
C ARG A 73 -18.31 -32.97 -22.54
N TRP A 74 -18.29 -32.15 -21.52
CA TRP A 74 -17.10 -31.44 -21.12
C TRP A 74 -15.96 -32.44 -20.91
N SER A 75 -14.92 -32.33 -21.74
CA SER A 75 -13.76 -33.22 -21.65
C SER A 75 -12.76 -32.63 -20.63
N ALA A 76 -11.98 -33.48 -19.97
CA ALA A 76 -10.87 -33.04 -19.12
C ALA A 76 -9.97 -31.97 -19.81
N PRO A 77 -9.64 -32.07 -21.11
CA PRO A 77 -8.92 -31.02 -21.83
C PRO A 77 -9.61 -29.66 -21.84
N ALA A 78 -10.94 -29.59 -21.94
CA ALA A 78 -11.65 -28.31 -21.94
C ALA A 78 -11.66 -27.62 -20.56
N LEU A 79 -11.84 -28.41 -19.50
CA LEU A 79 -11.74 -27.91 -18.12
C LEU A 79 -10.33 -27.42 -17.80
N SER A 80 -9.33 -28.13 -18.27
CA SER A 80 -7.92 -27.79 -18.14
C SER A 80 -7.57 -26.49 -18.85
N MET A 81 -8.02 -26.36 -20.09
CA MET A 81 -7.85 -25.14 -20.86
C MET A 81 -8.45 -23.94 -20.09
N MET A 82 -9.62 -24.12 -19.48
CA MET A 82 -10.27 -23.08 -18.69
C MET A 82 -9.42 -22.68 -17.48
N VAL A 83 -8.90 -23.67 -16.71
CA VAL A 83 -8.05 -23.37 -15.54
C VAL A 83 -6.79 -22.62 -15.94
N PHE A 84 -6.07 -23.08 -16.97
CA PHE A 84 -4.85 -22.41 -17.41
C PHE A 84 -5.11 -21.06 -18.06
N LEU A 85 -6.23 -20.88 -18.74
CA LEU A 85 -6.63 -19.58 -19.25
C LEU A 85 -6.89 -18.59 -18.09
N ILE A 86 -7.66 -19.01 -17.09
CA ILE A 86 -7.89 -18.21 -15.88
C ILE A 86 -6.57 -17.92 -15.17
N ALA A 87 -5.70 -18.92 -15.02
CA ALA A 87 -4.37 -18.76 -14.44
C ALA A 87 -3.53 -17.74 -15.20
N ALA A 88 -3.48 -17.81 -16.52
CA ALA A 88 -2.76 -16.85 -17.37
C ALA A 88 -3.28 -15.42 -17.18
N VAL A 89 -4.60 -15.25 -17.24
CA VAL A 89 -5.24 -13.94 -17.06
C VAL A 89 -5.00 -13.39 -15.66
N LEU A 90 -5.26 -14.18 -14.60
CA LEU A 90 -5.07 -13.74 -13.23
C LEU A 90 -3.61 -13.41 -12.94
N THR A 91 -2.67 -14.24 -13.38
CA THR A 91 -1.23 -13.98 -13.19
C THR A 91 -0.82 -12.71 -13.95
N GLY A 92 -1.28 -12.51 -15.19
CA GLY A 92 -1.01 -11.29 -15.96
C GLY A 92 -1.62 -10.03 -15.36
N VAL A 93 -2.85 -10.10 -14.86
CA VAL A 93 -3.51 -9.00 -14.14
C VAL A 93 -2.75 -8.65 -12.87
N ASN A 94 -2.37 -9.65 -12.08
CA ASN A 94 -1.57 -9.43 -10.86
C ASN A 94 -0.17 -8.89 -11.19
N ALA A 95 0.49 -9.36 -12.24
CA ALA A 95 1.75 -8.79 -12.71
C ALA A 95 1.63 -7.30 -13.02
N LYS A 96 0.56 -6.89 -13.70
CA LYS A 96 0.30 -5.48 -14.01
C LYS A 96 -0.05 -4.66 -12.77
N LEU A 97 -0.92 -5.15 -11.90
CA LEU A 97 -1.38 -4.43 -10.71
C LEU A 97 -0.25 -4.24 -9.69
N TYR A 98 0.63 -5.23 -9.55
CA TYR A 98 1.71 -5.23 -8.55
C TYR A 98 3.08 -4.89 -9.14
N ALA A 99 3.13 -4.38 -10.38
CA ALA A 99 4.38 -4.08 -11.08
C ALA A 99 5.35 -3.18 -10.27
N LEU A 100 4.81 -2.19 -9.56
CA LEU A 100 5.59 -1.24 -8.75
C LEU A 100 5.95 -1.77 -7.35
N LEU A 101 5.28 -2.83 -6.89
CA LEU A 101 5.52 -3.43 -5.58
C LEU A 101 6.50 -4.60 -5.60
N LEU A 102 6.71 -5.18 -6.77
CA LEU A 102 7.62 -6.30 -6.96
C LEU A 102 8.97 -5.81 -7.46
N SER A 103 10.04 -6.44 -6.98
CA SER A 103 11.37 -6.21 -7.56
C SER A 103 11.37 -6.59 -9.05
N GLY A 104 12.23 -5.97 -9.85
CA GLY A 104 12.30 -6.23 -11.29
C GLY A 104 12.44 -7.73 -11.64
N PRO A 105 13.29 -8.51 -10.95
CA PRO A 105 13.36 -9.96 -11.13
C PRO A 105 12.05 -10.67 -10.80
N ALA A 106 11.41 -10.38 -9.67
CA ALA A 106 10.16 -11.02 -9.25
C ALA A 106 9.01 -10.71 -10.23
N HIS A 107 8.90 -9.46 -10.67
CA HIS A 107 7.93 -9.07 -11.68
C HIS A 107 8.13 -9.82 -13.00
N ARG A 108 9.39 -9.94 -13.49
CA ARG A 108 9.68 -10.71 -14.72
C ARG A 108 9.26 -12.16 -14.60
N VAL A 109 9.53 -12.81 -13.47
CA VAL A 109 9.12 -14.21 -13.23
C VAL A 109 7.61 -14.35 -13.27
N LEU A 110 6.86 -13.41 -12.67
CA LEU A 110 5.39 -13.43 -12.68
C LEU A 110 4.83 -13.27 -14.11
N VAL A 111 5.43 -12.39 -14.93
CA VAL A 111 5.08 -12.26 -16.36
C VAL A 111 5.40 -13.54 -17.13
N GLN A 112 6.54 -14.17 -16.89
CA GLN A 112 6.92 -15.45 -17.50
C GLN A 112 5.94 -16.57 -17.12
N ASP A 113 5.47 -16.60 -15.89
CA ASP A 113 4.45 -17.57 -15.45
C ASP A 113 3.12 -17.33 -16.17
N SER A 114 2.68 -16.07 -16.34
CA SER A 114 1.50 -15.76 -17.14
C SER A 114 1.61 -16.29 -18.59
N VAL A 115 2.75 -16.09 -19.22
CA VAL A 115 3.02 -16.63 -20.57
C VAL A 115 3.05 -18.16 -20.57
N ALA A 116 3.67 -18.79 -19.57
CA ALA A 116 3.73 -20.25 -19.46
C ALA A 116 2.34 -20.88 -19.31
N TRP A 117 1.45 -20.26 -18.52
CA TRP A 117 0.04 -20.69 -18.44
C TRP A 117 -0.67 -20.54 -19.80
N GLY A 118 -0.41 -19.46 -20.53
CA GLY A 118 -0.92 -19.27 -21.90
C GLY A 118 -0.45 -20.36 -22.87
N VAL A 119 0.83 -20.74 -22.81
CA VAL A 119 1.37 -21.86 -23.58
C VAL A 119 0.69 -23.18 -23.18
N ALA A 120 0.46 -23.40 -21.88
CA ALA A 120 -0.26 -24.58 -21.41
C ALA A 120 -1.69 -24.67 -21.98
N VAL A 121 -2.38 -23.54 -22.20
CA VAL A 121 -3.67 -23.50 -22.90
C VAL A 121 -3.52 -24.02 -24.32
N LEU A 122 -2.51 -23.56 -25.07
CA LEU A 122 -2.27 -24.02 -26.47
C LEU A 122 -1.97 -25.52 -26.52
N VAL A 123 -1.16 -26.00 -25.57
CA VAL A 123 -0.87 -27.44 -25.44
C VAL A 123 -2.15 -28.23 -25.13
N ALA A 124 -3.01 -27.71 -24.24
CA ALA A 124 -4.30 -28.34 -23.92
C ALA A 124 -5.23 -28.40 -25.14
N VAL A 125 -5.28 -27.34 -25.95
CA VAL A 125 -6.06 -27.31 -27.23
C VAL A 125 -5.53 -28.32 -28.23
N ALA A 126 -4.21 -28.37 -28.41
CA ALA A 126 -3.56 -29.32 -29.33
C ALA A 126 -3.80 -30.78 -28.90
N ALA A 127 -3.59 -31.08 -27.60
CA ALA A 127 -3.85 -32.40 -27.02
C ALA A 127 -5.34 -32.80 -27.17
N GLY A 128 -6.26 -31.89 -26.92
CA GLY A 128 -7.69 -32.13 -27.12
C GLY A 128 -8.06 -32.42 -28.59
N SER A 129 -7.37 -31.78 -29.52
CA SER A 129 -7.55 -32.03 -30.97
C SER A 129 -7.01 -33.38 -31.39
N LEU A 130 -5.83 -33.76 -30.86
CA LEU A 130 -5.23 -35.10 -31.10
C LEU A 130 -6.09 -36.23 -30.52
N VAL A 131 -6.59 -36.06 -29.29
CA VAL A 131 -7.51 -37.04 -28.67
C VAL A 131 -8.78 -37.24 -29.51
N ARG A 132 -9.33 -36.17 -30.10
CA ARG A 132 -10.48 -36.27 -31.00
C ARG A 132 -10.14 -37.00 -32.30
N ARG A 133 -8.93 -36.80 -32.82
CA ARG A 133 -8.50 -37.38 -34.10
C ARG A 133 -8.09 -38.87 -34.01
N PHE A 134 -7.42 -39.26 -32.94
CA PHE A 134 -6.83 -40.59 -32.76
C PHE A 134 -7.60 -41.50 -31.80
N GLY A 135 -8.76 -41.08 -31.31
CA GLY A 135 -9.59 -41.85 -30.42
C GLY A 135 -9.32 -41.54 -28.95
N ASN A 136 -10.37 -41.70 -28.16
CA ASN A 136 -10.41 -41.33 -26.74
C ASN A 136 -9.88 -42.47 -25.85
N SER A 137 -8.60 -42.84 -25.97
CA SER A 137 -8.01 -43.86 -25.11
C SER A 137 -7.90 -43.36 -23.66
N ARG A 138 -8.13 -44.24 -22.67
CA ARG A 138 -7.97 -43.96 -21.25
C ARG A 138 -6.56 -43.45 -20.93
N GLY A 139 -5.54 -43.96 -21.63
CA GLY A 139 -4.14 -43.58 -21.45
C GLY A 139 -3.89 -42.07 -21.70
N TRP A 140 -4.46 -41.50 -22.76
CA TRP A 140 -4.33 -40.06 -23.03
C TRP A 140 -5.00 -39.19 -21.99
N GLN A 141 -6.14 -39.61 -21.46
CA GLN A 141 -6.82 -38.86 -20.39
C GLN A 141 -6.00 -38.85 -19.10
N VAL A 142 -5.42 -39.99 -18.70
CA VAL A 142 -4.55 -40.09 -17.53
C VAL A 142 -3.27 -39.27 -17.72
N ALA A 143 -2.60 -39.42 -18.87
CA ALA A 143 -1.38 -38.64 -19.18
C ALA A 143 -1.64 -37.13 -19.11
N PHE A 144 -2.78 -36.68 -19.63
CA PHE A 144 -3.18 -35.28 -19.61
C PHE A 144 -3.48 -34.80 -18.18
N SER A 145 -4.19 -35.58 -17.37
CA SER A 145 -4.47 -35.24 -15.96
C SER A 145 -3.18 -35.15 -15.12
N ILE A 146 -2.21 -36.04 -15.39
CA ILE A 146 -0.89 -35.98 -14.74
C ILE A 146 -0.17 -34.70 -15.15
N MET A 147 -0.14 -34.34 -16.43
CA MET A 147 0.50 -33.13 -16.93
C MET A 147 -0.12 -31.87 -16.31
N MET A 148 -1.42 -31.85 -16.10
CA MET A 148 -2.17 -30.77 -15.47
C MET A 148 -1.69 -30.46 -14.06
N VAL A 149 -1.48 -31.49 -13.26
CA VAL A 149 -1.00 -31.36 -11.87
C VAL A 149 0.51 -31.13 -11.84
N ALA A 150 1.24 -31.78 -12.73
CA ALA A 150 2.71 -31.69 -12.77
C ALA A 150 3.22 -30.27 -13.05
N LEU A 151 2.57 -29.52 -13.93
CA LEU A 151 3.03 -28.20 -14.31
C LEU A 151 3.04 -27.21 -13.12
N PRO A 152 1.95 -27.02 -12.34
CA PRO A 152 1.99 -26.21 -11.13
C PRO A 152 3.01 -26.72 -10.10
N VAL A 153 3.10 -28.02 -9.88
CA VAL A 153 4.07 -28.61 -8.94
C VAL A 153 5.51 -28.28 -9.35
N VAL A 154 5.86 -28.44 -10.63
CA VAL A 154 7.19 -28.04 -11.12
C VAL A 154 7.43 -26.54 -10.89
N ARG A 155 6.42 -25.72 -11.11
CA ARG A 155 6.53 -24.27 -10.85
C ARG A 155 6.73 -23.96 -9.37
N ILE A 156 6.11 -24.67 -8.45
CA ILE A 156 6.34 -24.55 -6.99
C ILE A 156 7.78 -24.95 -6.65
N LEU A 157 8.23 -26.10 -7.15
CA LEU A 157 9.57 -26.63 -6.88
C LEU A 157 10.70 -25.79 -7.50
N THR A 158 10.40 -25.00 -8.52
CA THR A 158 11.35 -24.10 -9.19
C THR A 158 11.27 -22.66 -8.70
N VAL A 159 10.62 -22.39 -7.58
CA VAL A 159 10.67 -21.07 -6.94
C VAL A 159 12.13 -20.78 -6.55
N PRO A 160 12.73 -19.67 -7.01
CA PRO A 160 14.08 -19.31 -6.61
C PRO A 160 14.12 -19.14 -5.09
N THR A 161 15.15 -19.70 -4.47
CA THR A 161 15.43 -19.43 -3.05
C THR A 161 15.70 -17.93 -2.91
N PRO A 162 14.99 -17.22 -2.01
CA PRO A 162 15.23 -15.80 -1.83
C PRO A 162 16.67 -15.60 -1.39
N GLN A 163 17.43 -14.84 -2.16
CA GLN A 163 18.68 -14.29 -1.67
C GLN A 163 18.29 -13.22 -0.64
N ARG A 164 18.32 -13.57 0.64
CA ARG A 164 18.34 -12.59 1.72
C ARG A 164 19.66 -11.83 1.63
N GLN A 165 19.69 -10.84 0.76
CA GLN A 165 20.67 -9.78 0.92
C GLN A 165 20.24 -9.01 2.16
N HIS A 166 20.84 -9.30 3.31
CA HIS A 166 20.98 -8.32 4.38
C HIS A 166 21.86 -7.20 3.80
N LEU A 167 21.28 -6.38 2.95
CA LEU A 167 21.87 -5.12 2.59
C LEU A 167 21.77 -4.28 3.87
N GLU A 168 22.86 -4.15 4.59
CA GLU A 168 23.02 -3.02 5.49
C GLU A 168 22.79 -1.79 4.62
N VAL A 169 21.68 -1.11 4.88
CA VAL A 169 21.32 0.10 4.15
C VAL A 169 22.27 1.19 4.65
N THR A 170 23.43 1.28 4.05
CA THR A 170 24.36 2.36 4.34
C THR A 170 23.78 3.65 3.74
N ALA A 171 23.39 4.57 4.60
CA ALA A 171 22.97 5.89 4.19
C ALA A 171 24.21 6.63 3.64
N GLN A 172 24.28 6.79 2.32
CA GLN A 172 25.34 7.59 1.71
C GLN A 172 25.04 9.09 1.95
N PRO A 173 26.02 9.86 2.43
CA PRO A 173 25.86 11.29 2.64
C PRO A 173 25.60 12.01 1.32
N LEU A 174 24.73 13.05 1.37
CA LEU A 174 24.40 13.89 0.23
C LEU A 174 25.14 15.22 0.20
N GLY A 175 25.80 15.58 1.30
CA GLY A 175 26.41 16.88 1.55
C GLY A 175 25.57 17.74 2.50
N GLU A 176 26.02 18.94 2.79
CA GLU A 176 25.30 19.89 3.66
C GLU A 176 24.23 20.61 2.87
N PRO A 177 22.99 20.69 3.38
CA PRO A 177 21.91 21.44 2.75
C PRO A 177 22.11 22.94 2.95
N GLU A 178 21.71 23.73 1.96
CA GLU A 178 21.82 25.19 2.00
C GLU A 178 20.82 25.85 2.98
N ARG A 179 19.81 25.09 3.43
CA ARG A 179 18.74 25.58 4.30
C ARG A 179 18.17 24.49 5.20
N ARG A 180 17.48 24.92 6.25
CA ARG A 180 16.71 24.02 7.13
C ARG A 180 15.49 23.45 6.43
N LEU A 181 15.00 22.31 6.90
CA LEU A 181 13.84 21.61 6.35
C LEU A 181 12.83 21.28 7.46
N LEU A 182 11.57 21.62 7.24
CA LEU A 182 10.43 21.09 8.00
C LEU A 182 9.50 20.33 7.04
N ILE A 183 9.29 19.05 7.29
CA ILE A 183 8.29 18.27 6.57
C ILE A 183 7.17 17.87 7.51
N ILE A 184 5.94 18.20 7.13
CA ILE A 184 4.71 17.88 7.85
C ILE A 184 3.93 16.86 7.03
N GLY A 185 3.88 15.63 7.50
CA GLY A 185 3.01 14.58 6.97
C GLY A 185 1.59 14.76 7.50
N LEU A 186 0.61 14.91 6.61
CA LEU A 186 -0.80 15.02 6.96
C LEU A 186 -1.59 13.94 6.24
N GLU A 187 -1.67 12.77 6.86
CA GLU A 187 -2.36 11.65 6.22
C GLU A 187 -3.83 11.98 5.97
N GLY A 188 -4.25 11.77 4.72
CA GLY A 188 -5.63 11.99 4.32
C GLY A 188 -5.98 13.43 3.94
N LEU A 189 -5.02 14.34 3.92
CA LEU A 189 -5.25 15.67 3.33
C LEU A 189 -5.29 15.53 1.80
N ASP A 190 -6.36 15.95 1.19
CA ASP A 190 -6.51 16.00 -0.26
C ASP A 190 -6.98 17.39 -0.73
N THR A 191 -6.91 17.61 -2.03
CA THR A 191 -7.30 18.90 -2.62
C THR A 191 -8.73 19.30 -2.28
N LYS A 192 -9.65 18.34 -2.12
CA LYS A 192 -11.05 18.64 -1.82
C LYS A 192 -11.20 19.19 -0.40
N VAL A 193 -10.54 18.55 0.57
CA VAL A 193 -10.53 19.01 1.97
C VAL A 193 -9.89 20.39 2.06
N LEU A 194 -8.73 20.57 1.44
CA LEU A 194 -8.06 21.89 1.43
C LEU A 194 -8.93 23.00 0.81
N LEU A 195 -9.74 22.68 -0.18
CA LEU A 195 -10.59 23.69 -0.86
C LEU A 195 -11.89 23.96 -0.11
N VAL A 196 -12.51 22.96 0.49
CA VAL A 196 -13.79 23.10 1.21
C VAL A 196 -13.58 23.87 2.51
N ASP A 197 -12.59 23.48 3.28
CA ASP A 197 -12.42 23.99 4.63
C ASP A 197 -11.62 25.31 4.67
N ALA A 198 -10.72 25.51 3.71
CA ALA A 198 -9.97 26.78 3.60
C ALA A 198 -10.80 27.97 3.06
N ALA A 199 -12.06 27.76 2.68
CA ALA A 199 -12.98 28.86 2.41
C ALA A 199 -13.53 29.52 3.69
N SER A 200 -13.31 28.90 4.85
CA SER A 200 -13.69 29.40 6.16
C SER A 200 -12.63 30.33 6.72
N ALA A 201 -13.03 31.47 7.27
CA ALA A 201 -12.15 32.37 8.05
C ALA A 201 -11.57 31.71 9.31
N SER A 202 -11.99 30.50 9.63
CA SER A 202 -11.62 29.75 10.81
C SER A 202 -10.27 29.04 10.72
N TYR A 203 -9.65 28.94 9.50
CA TYR A 203 -8.40 28.18 9.29
C TYR A 203 -7.32 29.00 8.61
N PRO A 204 -6.72 29.99 9.32
CA PRO A 204 -5.75 30.94 8.73
C PRO A 204 -4.48 30.26 8.22
N ASN A 205 -3.98 29.22 8.91
CA ASN A 205 -2.73 28.55 8.54
C ASN A 205 -2.92 27.63 7.33
N LEU A 206 -4.03 26.93 7.22
CA LEU A 206 -4.42 26.18 6.01
C LEU A 206 -4.64 27.13 4.84
N THR A 207 -5.24 28.29 5.07
CA THR A 207 -5.39 29.34 4.05
C THR A 207 -4.04 29.86 3.59
N ARG A 208 -3.11 30.12 4.50
CA ARG A 208 -1.73 30.50 4.17
C ARG A 208 -1.04 29.45 3.30
N LEU A 209 -1.14 28.17 3.68
CA LEU A 209 -0.60 27.05 2.88
C LEU A 209 -1.20 27.03 1.47
N ARG A 210 -2.50 27.26 1.35
CA ARG A 210 -3.21 27.29 0.07
C ARG A 210 -2.79 28.47 -0.82
N GLU A 211 -2.61 29.67 -0.25
CA GLU A 211 -2.41 30.91 -1.00
C GLU A 211 -0.93 31.19 -1.27
N GLN A 212 -0.07 30.90 -0.32
CA GLN A 212 1.36 31.16 -0.41
C GLN A 212 2.16 29.94 -0.86
N GLY A 213 1.64 28.72 -0.68
CA GLY A 213 2.32 27.51 -1.08
C GLY A 213 2.15 27.17 -2.56
N ALA A 214 3.22 26.71 -3.20
CA ALA A 214 3.11 26.00 -4.47
C ALA A 214 2.64 24.56 -4.20
N ARG A 215 1.74 24.04 -5.04
CA ARG A 215 1.13 22.74 -4.78
C ARG A 215 0.98 21.84 -5.99
N ALA A 216 1.17 20.54 -5.77
CA ALA A 216 0.90 19.46 -6.69
C ALA A 216 -0.03 18.41 -6.03
N PRO A 217 -1.06 17.93 -6.72
CA PRO A 217 -1.71 16.68 -6.30
C PRO A 217 -0.69 15.56 -6.31
N ILE A 218 -0.79 14.59 -5.39
CA ILE A 218 0.02 13.36 -5.42
C ILE A 218 -0.87 12.21 -5.85
N THR A 219 -0.61 11.65 -7.03
CA THR A 219 -1.29 10.44 -7.49
C THR A 219 -0.61 9.21 -6.91
N PRO A 220 -1.25 8.52 -5.97
CA PRO A 220 -0.68 7.35 -5.34
C PRO A 220 -0.56 6.17 -6.32
N HIS A 221 0.49 5.35 -6.16
CA HIS A 221 0.62 4.13 -6.93
C HIS A 221 -0.33 3.03 -6.43
N ARG A 222 -0.72 2.14 -7.32
CA ARG A 222 -1.59 0.99 -7.01
C ARG A 222 -0.78 -0.30 -6.90
N PRO A 223 -1.24 -1.28 -6.11
CA PRO A 223 -2.30 -1.19 -5.13
C PRO A 223 -1.91 -0.28 -3.96
N TYR A 224 -2.94 0.21 -3.30
CA TYR A 224 -2.84 1.18 -2.22
C TYR A 224 -2.31 0.53 -0.95
N LEU A 225 -1.08 0.78 -0.61
CA LEU A 225 -0.46 0.30 0.61
C LEU A 225 0.12 1.49 1.38
N ARG A 226 -0.51 1.84 2.50
CA ARG A 226 -0.17 3.02 3.31
C ARG A 226 1.33 3.16 3.56
N TRP A 227 1.95 2.12 4.10
CA TRP A 227 3.37 2.13 4.45
C TRP A 227 4.29 2.26 3.24
N ALA A 228 3.93 1.57 2.15
CA ALA A 228 4.67 1.66 0.90
C ALA A 228 4.65 3.08 0.31
N LEU A 229 3.52 3.79 0.39
CA LEU A 229 3.38 5.16 -0.09
C LEU A 229 4.22 6.14 0.74
N TRP A 230 4.18 6.04 2.08
CA TRP A 230 4.99 6.88 2.96
C TRP A 230 6.49 6.61 2.79
N THR A 231 6.90 5.34 2.65
CA THR A 231 8.30 5.00 2.38
C THR A 231 8.74 5.50 1.01
N SER A 232 7.90 5.38 -0.03
CA SER A 232 8.19 5.95 -1.35
C SER A 232 8.40 7.46 -1.30
N THR A 233 7.60 8.18 -0.49
CA THR A 233 7.74 9.61 -0.27
C THR A 233 9.08 9.98 0.35
N ALA A 234 9.55 9.18 1.32
CA ALA A 234 10.77 9.44 2.07
C ALA A 234 12.05 8.99 1.35
N THR A 235 11.96 7.97 0.48
CA THR A 235 13.14 7.38 -0.20
C THR A 235 13.31 7.83 -1.65
N GLY A 236 12.25 8.39 -2.26
CA GLY A 236 12.24 8.70 -3.68
C GLY A 236 12.16 7.47 -4.59
N THR A 237 11.81 6.28 -4.05
CA THR A 237 11.79 5.02 -4.81
C THR A 237 10.45 4.30 -4.69
N TYR A 238 10.15 3.41 -5.64
CA TYR A 238 8.98 2.55 -5.56
C TYR A 238 9.19 1.34 -4.65
N PRO A 239 8.10 0.71 -4.17
CA PRO A 239 8.15 -0.43 -3.25
C PRO A 239 8.96 -1.63 -3.76
N GLY A 240 9.01 -1.83 -5.07
CA GLY A 240 9.84 -2.87 -5.69
C GLY A 240 11.34 -2.69 -5.45
N ARG A 241 11.77 -1.46 -5.13
CA ARG A 241 13.15 -1.11 -4.79
C ARG A 241 13.36 -1.00 -3.29
N HIS A 242 12.51 -0.25 -2.56
CA HIS A 242 12.68 -0.10 -1.11
C HIS A 242 12.15 -1.28 -0.27
N GLY A 243 11.42 -2.23 -0.85
CA GLY A 243 11.00 -3.48 -0.21
C GLY A 243 9.84 -3.37 0.79
N VAL A 244 9.47 -2.17 1.22
CA VAL A 244 8.37 -1.98 2.18
C VAL A 244 7.03 -2.15 1.49
N LYS A 245 6.18 -3.01 2.06
CA LYS A 245 4.84 -3.33 1.57
C LYS A 245 3.78 -2.89 2.58
N ASP A 246 2.88 -3.78 2.98
CA ASP A 246 1.81 -3.49 3.95
C ASP A 246 2.22 -3.85 5.39
N HIS A 247 1.51 -3.27 6.36
CA HIS A 247 1.54 -3.67 7.77
C HIS A 247 0.67 -4.91 8.05
N ARG A 248 -0.16 -5.33 7.10
CA ARG A 248 -0.89 -6.59 7.17
C ARG A 248 -0.05 -7.73 6.65
N GLY A 249 -0.07 -8.82 7.40
CA GLY A 249 0.51 -10.07 6.99
C GLY A 249 -0.46 -11.23 7.16
N TRP A 250 -0.17 -12.34 6.51
CA TRP A 250 -0.94 -13.57 6.61
C TRP A 250 0.00 -14.72 6.89
N ASP A 251 -0.32 -15.48 7.93
CA ASP A 251 0.46 -16.63 8.31
C ASP A 251 -0.19 -17.92 7.83
N LEU A 252 0.62 -18.79 7.24
CA LEU A 252 0.36 -20.21 7.05
C LEU A 252 1.52 -20.99 7.68
N PRO A 253 1.57 -21.10 9.01
CA PRO A 253 2.78 -21.53 9.72
C PRO A 253 3.23 -22.97 9.43
N LEU A 254 2.34 -23.80 8.87
CA LEU A 254 2.68 -25.16 8.44
C LEU A 254 3.31 -25.21 7.03
N VAL A 255 3.10 -24.16 6.23
CA VAL A 255 3.53 -24.09 4.82
C VAL A 255 4.71 -23.14 4.67
N PHE A 256 4.63 -21.96 5.27
CA PHE A 256 5.64 -20.90 5.15
C PHE A 256 6.25 -20.57 6.51
N SER A 257 7.56 -20.33 6.51
CA SER A 257 8.28 -19.88 7.70
C SER A 257 8.09 -18.39 7.98
N GLU A 258 7.83 -17.62 6.94
CA GLU A 258 7.64 -16.17 6.99
C GLU A 258 6.19 -15.78 6.72
N THR A 259 5.84 -14.59 7.18
CA THR A 259 4.52 -13.99 6.95
C THR A 259 4.40 -13.50 5.49
N LEU A 260 3.34 -13.89 4.82
CA LEU A 260 2.99 -13.35 3.50
C LEU A 260 2.62 -11.87 3.61
N ARG A 261 3.12 -11.04 2.71
CA ARG A 261 2.88 -9.58 2.68
C ARG A 261 1.91 -9.16 1.59
N LEU A 262 1.83 -9.90 0.50
CA LEU A 262 0.95 -9.63 -0.61
C LEU A 262 0.03 -10.81 -0.88
N LEU A 263 -1.24 -10.52 -1.07
CA LEU A 263 -2.20 -11.51 -1.57
C LEU A 263 -2.61 -11.14 -3.00
N PRO A 264 -2.78 -12.14 -3.88
CA PRO A 264 -3.28 -11.91 -5.22
C PRO A 264 -4.63 -11.20 -5.21
N TRP A 265 -4.79 -10.28 -6.16
CA TRP A 265 -6.08 -9.71 -6.50
C TRP A 265 -6.94 -10.76 -7.20
N THR A 266 -8.24 -10.76 -6.92
CA THR A 266 -9.23 -11.64 -7.55
C THR A 266 -10.26 -10.82 -8.33
N PRO A 267 -10.99 -11.43 -9.29
CA PRO A 267 -11.96 -10.71 -10.14
C PRO A 267 -13.07 -9.99 -9.38
N GLU A 268 -13.38 -10.44 -8.16
CA GLU A 268 -14.36 -9.80 -7.28
C GLU A 268 -13.82 -8.50 -6.65
N GLY A 269 -12.60 -8.09 -6.99
CA GLY A 269 -11.94 -6.93 -6.39
C GLY A 269 -11.50 -7.14 -4.94
N SER A 270 -11.58 -8.38 -4.44
CA SER A 270 -11.10 -8.77 -3.12
C SER A 270 -9.71 -9.38 -3.17
N ARG A 271 -9.04 -9.48 -2.02
CA ARG A 271 -7.82 -10.27 -1.92
C ARG A 271 -8.18 -11.77 -1.82
N MET A 272 -7.33 -12.61 -2.40
CA MET A 272 -7.50 -14.07 -2.34
C MET A 272 -7.67 -14.55 -0.90
N ILE A 273 -8.63 -15.44 -0.69
CA ILE A 273 -8.80 -16.12 0.59
C ILE A 273 -7.75 -17.25 0.68
N LEU A 274 -6.97 -17.23 1.74
CA LEU A 274 -5.97 -18.28 1.99
C LEU A 274 -6.59 -19.49 2.68
N PRO A 275 -6.09 -20.71 2.40
CA PRO A 275 -6.47 -21.89 3.16
C PRO A 275 -5.96 -21.75 4.60
N TRP A 276 -6.87 -21.61 5.58
CA TRP A 276 -6.55 -21.43 7.00
C TRP A 276 -5.53 -20.34 7.33
N GLY A 277 -5.42 -19.34 6.47
CA GLY A 277 -4.55 -18.19 6.68
C GLY A 277 -5.14 -17.26 7.75
N LEU A 278 -4.31 -16.90 8.72
CA LEU A 278 -4.66 -15.92 9.75
C LEU A 278 -4.08 -14.56 9.37
N SER A 279 -4.94 -13.56 9.28
CA SER A 279 -4.51 -12.17 9.11
C SER A 279 -4.02 -11.63 10.44
N LYS A 280 -2.86 -10.99 10.44
CA LYS A 280 -2.31 -10.28 11.59
C LYS A 280 -1.71 -8.94 11.19
N GLN A 281 -1.62 -8.03 12.15
CA GLN A 281 -0.80 -6.86 11.99
C GLN A 281 0.67 -7.22 12.29
N VAL A 282 1.55 -6.82 11.41
CA VAL A 282 3.00 -7.05 11.55
C VAL A 282 3.73 -5.78 11.14
N PRO A 283 4.81 -5.43 11.83
CA PRO A 283 5.62 -4.31 11.40
C PRO A 283 6.08 -4.57 9.97
N PRO A 284 6.08 -3.56 9.08
CA PRO A 284 6.67 -3.72 7.76
C PRO A 284 8.15 -4.05 7.87
N PRO A 285 8.73 -4.73 6.89
CA PRO A 285 10.17 -4.97 6.86
C PRO A 285 10.91 -3.63 6.77
N PRO A 286 12.12 -3.52 7.31
CA PRO A 286 12.94 -2.33 7.14
C PRO A 286 13.14 -2.04 5.65
N ALA A 287 13.20 -0.76 5.30
CA ALA A 287 13.44 -0.36 3.92
C ALA A 287 14.86 -0.78 3.49
N THR A 288 14.99 -1.26 2.26
CA THR A 288 16.30 -1.58 1.64
C THR A 288 16.96 -0.37 1.00
N VAL A 289 16.34 0.79 1.08
CA VAL A 289 16.84 2.08 0.61
C VAL A 289 16.74 3.07 1.76
N ALA A 290 17.82 3.78 2.05
CA ALA A 290 17.85 4.78 3.11
C ALA A 290 16.88 5.93 2.80
N PRO A 291 16.02 6.32 3.73
CA PRO A 291 15.19 7.50 3.58
C PRO A 291 16.03 8.78 3.59
N LEU A 292 15.47 9.86 3.06
CA LEU A 292 16.19 11.13 2.92
C LEU A 292 16.71 11.65 4.27
N TRP A 293 15.96 11.53 5.34
CA TRP A 293 16.41 11.95 6.68
C TRP A 293 17.66 11.20 7.16
N ALA A 294 17.77 9.89 6.90
CA ALA A 294 18.97 9.11 7.29
C ALA A 294 20.19 9.52 6.46
N ARG A 295 20.01 9.93 5.22
CA ARG A 295 21.09 10.43 4.36
C ARG A 295 21.54 11.84 4.76
N LEU A 296 20.61 12.68 5.22
CA LEU A 296 20.94 13.98 5.79
C LEU A 296 21.70 13.82 7.11
N ASP A 297 21.27 12.90 7.97
CA ASP A 297 21.97 12.57 9.20
C ASP A 297 23.39 12.04 8.95
N ALA A 298 23.56 11.17 7.98
CA ALA A 298 24.88 10.69 7.53
C ALA A 298 25.76 11.81 6.96
N SER A 299 25.18 12.92 6.51
CA SER A 299 25.88 14.14 6.08
C SER A 299 26.24 15.07 7.25
N GLY A 300 25.96 14.69 8.51
CA GLY A 300 26.19 15.49 9.69
C GLY A 300 25.08 16.50 10.01
N VAL A 301 23.93 16.43 9.32
CA VAL A 301 22.78 17.29 9.56
C VAL A 301 21.94 16.71 10.69
N SER A 302 21.88 17.41 11.81
CA SER A 302 21.03 16.99 12.94
C SER A 302 19.58 16.84 12.49
N THR A 303 19.01 15.66 12.73
CA THR A 303 17.70 15.25 12.24
C THR A 303 16.77 14.87 13.39
N CYS A 304 15.54 15.34 13.33
CA CYS A 304 14.43 14.92 14.21
C CYS A 304 13.33 14.28 13.37
N VAL A 305 12.95 13.06 13.70
CA VAL A 305 11.87 12.34 12.99
C VAL A 305 10.83 11.86 13.99
N VAL A 306 9.62 12.39 13.90
CA VAL A 306 8.55 12.15 14.89
C VAL A 306 7.31 11.58 14.20
N GLY A 307 6.92 10.37 14.58
CA GLY A 307 5.69 9.73 14.11
C GLY A 307 5.64 9.42 12.61
N TRP A 308 6.74 9.54 11.87
CA TRP A 308 6.75 9.28 10.44
C TRP A 308 6.59 7.79 10.15
N PRO A 309 5.63 7.37 9.30
CA PRO A 309 5.43 5.98 8.98
C PRO A 309 6.65 5.38 8.29
N GLY A 310 7.24 4.34 8.88
CA GLY A 310 8.46 3.70 8.37
C GLY A 310 9.76 4.23 8.98
N SER A 311 9.73 5.21 9.87
CA SER A 311 10.86 5.53 10.74
C SER A 311 10.93 4.48 11.87
N TRP A 312 11.55 3.35 11.60
CA TRP A 312 11.79 2.28 12.57
C TRP A 312 13.11 2.54 13.31
N GLY A 313 13.18 3.52 14.07
CA GLY A 313 14.26 3.83 14.98
C GLY A 313 13.61 4.35 16.24
N ASP A 314 13.46 3.53 17.19
CA ASP A 314 14.07 3.55 18.50
C ASP A 314 14.04 4.88 19.26
N ASP A 315 12.91 5.63 19.21
CA ASP A 315 12.56 6.41 20.38
C ASP A 315 11.28 5.85 21.02
N PRO A 316 11.39 4.84 21.92
CA PRO A 316 10.26 4.34 22.68
C PRO A 316 9.61 5.43 23.54
N SER A 317 10.32 6.52 23.84
CA SER A 317 9.82 7.62 24.66
C SER A 317 8.71 8.41 23.99
N LEU A 318 8.71 8.48 22.65
CA LEU A 318 7.63 9.12 21.87
C LEU A 318 6.43 8.19 21.61
N GLN A 319 6.59 6.87 21.81
CA GLN A 319 5.49 5.90 21.74
C GLN A 319 4.69 5.79 23.05
N THR A 320 5.22 6.29 24.14
CA THR A 320 4.68 6.11 25.50
C THR A 320 4.36 7.38 26.25
N ALA A 321 4.22 8.53 25.57
CA ALA A 321 3.67 9.72 26.24
C ALA A 321 2.31 9.33 26.84
N SER A 322 2.21 9.30 28.15
CA SER A 322 0.99 8.91 28.85
C SER A 322 -0.11 9.92 28.51
N SER A 323 -1.33 9.42 28.30
CA SER A 323 -2.49 10.25 27.99
C SER A 323 -2.73 11.37 29.03
N ASP A 324 -2.20 11.20 30.22
CA ASP A 324 -2.37 12.16 31.35
C ASP A 324 -1.38 13.32 31.31
N GLU A 325 -0.14 13.10 30.83
CA GLU A 325 0.87 14.16 30.74
C GLU A 325 0.64 15.10 29.56
N VAL A 326 0.23 14.56 28.44
CA VAL A 326 -0.01 15.33 27.19
C VAL A 326 -1.40 15.99 27.20
N GLY A 327 -2.35 15.42 27.93
CA GLY A 327 -3.68 16.01 28.09
C GLY A 327 -3.71 17.39 28.78
N THR A 328 -2.58 17.85 29.36
CA THR A 328 -2.44 19.19 29.94
C THR A 328 -2.04 20.27 28.94
N ALA A 329 -1.51 19.89 27.77
CA ALA A 329 -1.01 20.80 26.74
C ALA A 329 -2.09 21.35 25.80
N LEU A 330 -3.22 20.64 25.67
CA LEU A 330 -4.37 21.18 24.93
C LEU A 330 -5.05 22.30 25.75
N GLU A 331 -5.34 23.41 25.08
CA GLU A 331 -6.15 24.46 25.66
C GLU A 331 -7.44 23.87 26.24
N TRP A 332 -7.77 24.20 27.48
CA TRP A 332 -8.86 23.58 28.22
C TRP A 332 -10.21 23.65 27.48
N THR A 333 -10.46 24.74 26.77
CA THR A 333 -11.69 24.96 25.98
C THR A 333 -11.77 24.02 24.77
N MET A 334 -10.65 23.81 24.07
CA MET A 334 -10.54 22.88 22.94
C MET A 334 -10.73 21.44 23.44
N ARG A 335 -10.07 21.07 24.52
CA ARG A 335 -10.21 19.75 25.15
C ARG A 335 -11.65 19.44 25.52
N ALA A 336 -12.34 20.34 26.23
CA ALA A 336 -13.73 20.16 26.62
C ALA A 336 -14.67 20.05 25.41
N SER A 337 -14.43 20.83 24.36
CA SER A 337 -15.19 20.79 23.11
C SER A 337 -15.01 19.47 22.36
N LEU A 338 -13.79 18.95 22.29
CA LEU A 338 -13.47 17.66 21.67
C LEU A 338 -14.06 16.49 22.45
N GLU A 339 -13.96 16.50 23.78
CA GLU A 339 -14.55 15.49 24.66
C GLU A 339 -16.09 15.42 24.47
N ALA A 340 -16.76 16.56 24.45
CA ALA A 340 -18.19 16.64 24.19
C ALA A 340 -18.58 16.18 22.78
N ALA A 341 -17.78 16.52 21.79
CA ALA A 341 -18.01 16.11 20.40
C ALA A 341 -17.78 14.60 20.17
N LEU A 342 -16.93 13.96 20.96
CA LEU A 342 -16.65 12.52 20.91
C LEU A 342 -17.61 11.67 21.77
N GLU A 343 -18.38 12.29 22.68
CA GLU A 343 -19.32 11.58 23.54
C GLU A 343 -20.32 10.68 22.78
N PRO A 344 -20.89 11.12 21.64
CA PRO A 344 -21.82 10.29 20.86
C PRO A 344 -21.18 9.08 20.16
N PHE A 345 -19.85 8.94 20.20
CA PHE A 345 -19.07 7.94 19.46
C PHE A 345 -18.18 7.10 20.39
N PRO A 346 -18.71 6.38 21.39
CA PRO A 346 -17.91 5.74 22.44
C PRO A 346 -16.91 4.70 21.93
N GLU A 347 -17.28 3.94 20.87
CA GLU A 347 -16.39 2.91 20.29
C GLU A 347 -15.16 3.49 19.58
N ARG A 348 -15.19 4.75 19.21
CA ARG A 348 -14.15 5.45 18.44
C ARG A 348 -13.40 6.46 19.26
N ARG A 349 -13.99 6.87 20.38
CA ARG A 349 -13.51 7.94 21.25
C ARG A 349 -12.07 7.68 21.70
N SER A 350 -11.77 6.47 22.19
CA SER A 350 -10.44 6.14 22.70
C SER A 350 -9.35 6.21 21.61
N GLN A 351 -9.64 5.73 20.41
CA GLN A 351 -8.68 5.74 19.30
C GLN A 351 -8.40 7.17 18.80
N ILE A 352 -9.46 7.96 18.59
CA ILE A 352 -9.33 9.35 18.13
C ILE A 352 -8.64 10.19 19.21
N TRP A 353 -9.02 10.02 20.48
CA TRP A 353 -8.40 10.72 21.60
C TRP A 353 -6.91 10.39 21.72
N SER A 354 -6.55 9.12 21.63
CA SER A 354 -5.14 8.70 21.62
C SER A 354 -4.36 9.34 20.47
N ALA A 355 -4.94 9.44 19.27
CA ALA A 355 -4.30 10.11 18.14
C ALA A 355 -4.10 11.61 18.37
N ILE A 356 -5.12 12.30 18.95
CA ILE A 356 -5.01 13.72 19.30
C ILE A 356 -3.86 13.96 20.28
N VAL A 357 -3.80 13.16 21.33
CA VAL A 357 -2.76 13.24 22.37
C VAL A 357 -1.38 12.98 21.76
N GLN A 358 -1.24 11.95 20.93
CA GLN A 358 0.03 11.64 20.28
C GLN A 358 0.46 12.74 19.30
N ASP A 359 -0.46 13.28 18.51
CA ASP A 359 -0.13 14.35 17.57
C ASP A 359 0.30 15.62 18.30
N GLN A 360 -0.32 15.93 19.45
CA GLN A 360 0.10 17.05 20.29
C GLN A 360 1.53 16.87 20.81
N ALA A 361 1.87 15.69 21.33
CA ALA A 361 3.24 15.38 21.78
C ALA A 361 4.26 15.46 20.64
N ARG A 362 3.87 15.00 19.43
CA ARG A 362 4.72 15.11 18.24
C ARG A 362 4.97 16.57 17.85
N VAL A 363 3.94 17.43 17.94
CA VAL A 363 4.08 18.86 17.66
C VAL A 363 5.03 19.51 18.64
N GLU A 364 4.91 19.24 19.94
CA GLU A 364 5.80 19.76 20.98
C GLU A 364 7.25 19.35 20.73
N ALA A 365 7.51 18.08 20.48
CA ALA A 365 8.85 17.57 20.16
C ALA A 365 9.43 18.20 18.89
N ALA A 366 8.61 18.39 17.86
CA ALA A 366 9.04 19.03 16.61
C ALA A 366 9.35 20.53 16.83
N VAL A 367 8.54 21.23 17.61
CA VAL A 367 8.77 22.65 17.98
C VAL A 367 10.07 22.82 18.76
N ASP A 368 10.33 21.95 19.72
CA ASP A 368 11.58 21.99 20.51
C ASP A 368 12.79 21.73 19.59
N ALA A 369 12.69 20.78 18.67
CA ALA A 369 13.71 20.55 17.66
C ALA A 369 13.92 21.76 16.74
N LEU A 370 12.85 22.42 16.27
CA LEU A 370 12.92 23.60 15.40
C LEU A 370 13.57 24.81 16.09
N LYS A 371 13.35 25.00 17.39
CA LYS A 371 13.99 26.04 18.19
C LYS A 371 15.47 25.75 18.47
N GLY A 372 15.86 24.48 18.38
CA GLY A 372 17.23 24.03 18.61
C GLY A 372 18.13 24.10 17.35
N PRO A 373 19.30 23.46 17.40
CA PRO A 373 20.25 23.42 16.29
C PRO A 373 19.87 22.39 15.20
N VAL A 374 18.70 21.75 15.31
CA VAL A 374 18.26 20.72 14.37
C VAL A 374 18.02 21.32 12.99
N GLY A 375 18.70 20.79 11.98
CA GLY A 375 18.59 21.28 10.60
C GLY A 375 17.44 20.69 9.79
N ASN A 376 16.86 19.57 10.27
CA ASN A 376 15.93 18.75 9.50
C ASN A 376 14.88 18.09 10.42
N VAL A 377 13.63 18.48 10.26
CA VAL A 377 12.52 17.99 11.11
C VAL A 377 11.45 17.34 10.23
N TRP A 378 11.11 16.10 10.56
CA TRP A 378 10.08 15.29 9.93
C TRP A 378 9.01 14.93 10.96
N ILE A 379 7.78 15.41 10.77
CA ILE A 379 6.66 15.11 11.66
C ILE A 379 5.50 14.55 10.85
N ASN A 380 4.79 13.55 11.39
CA ASN A 380 3.53 13.07 10.81
C ASN A 380 2.40 13.14 11.82
N LEU A 381 1.26 13.72 11.40
CA LEU A 381 0.04 13.86 12.17
C LEU A 381 -1.03 12.92 11.62
N GLU A 382 -1.67 12.15 12.50
CA GLU A 382 -2.60 11.07 12.14
C GLU A 382 -4.06 11.37 12.47
N THR A 383 -4.33 12.35 13.33
CA THR A 383 -5.68 12.67 13.82
C THR A 383 -6.67 12.94 12.69
N LEU A 384 -6.26 13.72 11.67
CA LEU A 384 -7.10 14.00 10.50
C LEU A 384 -7.51 12.72 9.79
N SER A 385 -6.57 11.83 9.50
CA SER A 385 -6.86 10.59 8.77
C SER A 385 -7.78 9.68 9.55
N LEU A 386 -7.57 9.58 10.85
CA LEU A 386 -8.39 8.75 11.73
C LEU A 386 -9.81 9.31 11.86
N ALA A 387 -9.96 10.62 12.05
CA ALA A 387 -11.25 11.28 12.07
C ALA A 387 -12.02 11.06 10.75
N ARG A 388 -11.34 11.26 9.60
CA ARG A 388 -11.92 11.06 8.28
C ARG A 388 -12.24 9.61 7.94
N ARG A 389 -11.59 8.64 8.54
CA ARG A 389 -11.96 7.23 8.39
C ARG A 389 -13.33 6.92 8.96
N TYR A 390 -13.75 7.64 9.98
CA TYR A 390 -15.02 7.43 10.66
C TYR A 390 -16.10 8.42 10.22
N HIS A 391 -15.72 9.59 9.73
CA HIS A 391 -16.61 10.69 9.39
C HIS A 391 -16.25 11.27 8.02
N GLU A 392 -17.26 11.55 7.21
CA GLU A 392 -17.07 12.12 5.89
C GLU A 392 -17.16 13.66 5.96
N PRO A 393 -16.04 14.40 5.75
CA PRO A 393 -16.04 15.86 5.89
C PRO A 393 -16.87 16.57 4.81
N ILE A 394 -17.00 15.96 3.63
CA ILE A 394 -17.70 16.62 2.50
C ILE A 394 -19.22 16.49 2.61
N ARG A 395 -19.71 15.43 3.26
CA ARG A 395 -21.14 15.15 3.47
C ARG A 395 -21.36 14.57 4.87
N PRO A 396 -21.20 15.39 5.91
CA PRO A 396 -21.47 14.92 7.27
C PRO A 396 -22.92 14.48 7.40
N ARG A 397 -23.17 13.40 8.14
CA ARG A 397 -24.50 12.80 8.28
C ARG A 397 -25.44 13.68 9.07
N ASP A 398 -24.91 14.39 10.05
CA ASP A 398 -25.67 15.29 10.91
C ASP A 398 -24.80 16.49 11.39
N THR A 399 -25.41 17.36 12.17
CA THR A 399 -24.74 18.56 12.74
C THR A 399 -23.65 18.23 13.74
N ARG A 400 -23.73 17.08 14.44
CA ARG A 400 -22.72 16.64 15.43
C ARG A 400 -21.46 16.16 14.74
N GLU A 401 -21.62 15.35 13.68
CA GLU A 401 -20.51 14.90 12.84
C GLU A 401 -19.79 16.09 12.20
N ARG A 402 -20.55 17.07 11.71
CA ARG A 402 -20.00 18.32 11.18
C ARG A 402 -19.19 19.06 12.24
N ARG A 403 -19.76 19.29 13.43
CA ARG A 403 -19.07 20.02 14.50
C ARG A 403 -17.79 19.30 14.94
N PHE A 404 -17.83 17.99 15.04
CA PHE A 404 -16.64 17.19 15.34
C PHE A 404 -15.52 17.40 14.32
N LEU A 405 -15.84 17.32 13.03
CA LEU A 405 -14.85 17.54 11.96
C LEU A 405 -14.32 18.98 11.95
N GLU A 406 -15.16 19.97 12.20
CA GLU A 406 -14.74 21.37 12.34
C GLU A 406 -13.72 21.52 13.48
N LEU A 407 -13.96 20.91 14.63
CA LEU A 407 -13.02 20.92 15.76
C LEU A 407 -11.69 20.23 15.43
N ILE A 408 -11.71 19.12 14.69
CA ILE A 408 -10.47 18.47 14.22
C ILE A 408 -9.69 19.37 13.25
N MET A 409 -10.40 20.10 12.39
CA MET A 409 -9.75 21.04 11.47
C MET A 409 -9.22 22.29 12.19
N GLU A 410 -9.93 22.79 13.20
CA GLU A 410 -9.46 23.87 14.08
C GLU A 410 -8.17 23.47 14.81
N LEU A 411 -8.14 22.27 15.39
CA LEU A 411 -6.95 21.71 16.05
C LEU A 411 -5.77 21.55 15.07
N LEU A 412 -6.03 21.01 13.89
CA LEU A 412 -5.01 20.86 12.86
C LEU A 412 -4.42 22.22 12.44
N ASP A 413 -5.28 23.22 12.25
CA ASP A 413 -4.85 24.57 11.87
C ASP A 413 -3.99 25.22 12.97
N GLU A 414 -4.34 25.03 14.24
CA GLU A 414 -3.55 25.48 15.38
C GLU A 414 -2.18 24.79 15.44
N GLN A 415 -2.15 23.47 15.26
CA GLN A 415 -0.90 22.69 15.21
C GLN A 415 0.01 23.14 14.05
N LEU A 416 -0.57 23.39 12.87
CA LEU A 416 0.15 23.96 11.75
C LEU A 416 0.70 25.37 12.06
N GLY A 417 -0.11 26.22 12.69
CA GLY A 417 0.33 27.55 13.11
C GLY A 417 1.51 27.49 14.08
N THR A 418 1.46 26.58 15.05
CA THR A 418 2.52 26.36 16.03
C THR A 418 3.81 25.89 15.36
N LEU A 419 3.75 24.93 14.44
CA LEU A 419 4.90 24.44 13.68
C LEU A 419 5.49 25.53 12.78
N LEU A 420 4.65 26.20 12.00
CA LEU A 420 5.08 27.27 11.10
C LEU A 420 5.66 28.48 11.85
N GLY A 421 5.12 28.78 13.04
CA GLY A 421 5.62 29.85 13.89
C GLY A 421 6.98 29.53 14.55
N ALA A 422 7.33 28.25 14.66
CA ALA A 422 8.62 27.83 15.20
C ALA A 422 9.73 27.74 14.14
N THR A 423 9.42 27.90 12.86
CA THR A 423 10.43 27.85 11.79
C THR A 423 11.31 29.11 11.78
N ALA A 424 12.60 28.93 11.54
CA ALA A 424 13.52 30.04 11.28
C ALA A 424 13.32 30.61 9.86
N ASP A 425 13.80 31.82 9.63
CA ASP A 425 13.86 32.42 8.29
C ASP A 425 14.60 31.48 7.34
N GLN A 426 14.16 31.40 6.09
CA GLN A 426 14.72 30.53 5.04
C GLN A 426 14.49 29.02 5.23
N THR A 427 13.70 28.56 6.22
CA THR A 427 13.33 27.17 6.31
C THR A 427 12.45 26.77 5.12
N LEU A 428 12.84 25.68 4.42
CA LEU A 428 11.97 25.04 3.44
C LEU A 428 10.88 24.26 4.20
N VAL A 429 9.63 24.59 3.96
CA VAL A 429 8.49 23.87 4.53
C VAL A 429 7.81 23.03 3.46
N ALA A 430 7.62 21.75 3.74
CA ALA A 430 6.89 20.82 2.90
C ALA A 430 5.72 20.20 3.68
N VAL A 431 4.52 20.28 3.15
CA VAL A 431 3.36 19.55 3.64
C VAL A 431 3.03 18.44 2.67
N VAL A 432 2.97 17.19 3.14
CA VAL A 432 2.83 16.02 2.28
C VAL A 432 1.71 15.11 2.78
N SER A 433 0.81 14.77 1.88
CA SER A 433 -0.13 13.66 2.02
C SER A 433 0.00 12.75 0.81
N PRO A 434 0.52 11.52 0.95
CA PRO A 434 0.74 10.65 -0.21
C PRO A 434 -0.55 10.19 -0.89
N PHE A 435 -1.69 10.34 -0.22
CA PHE A 435 -3.01 9.93 -0.69
C PHE A 435 -4.13 10.67 0.05
N GLY A 436 -5.27 10.85 -0.61
CA GLY A 436 -6.50 11.27 0.03
C GLY A 436 -7.31 10.09 0.59
N LEU A 437 -8.49 10.37 1.14
CA LEU A 437 -9.41 9.37 1.67
C LEU A 437 -10.75 9.44 0.94
N THR A 438 -11.29 8.28 0.54
CA THR A 438 -12.65 8.15 0.01
C THR A 438 -13.54 7.38 0.96
N PRO A 439 -14.85 7.70 1.02
CA PRO A 439 -15.82 6.86 1.69
C PRO A 439 -15.84 5.45 1.09
N PRO A 440 -16.15 4.42 1.91
CA PRO A 440 -16.25 3.07 1.43
C PRO A 440 -17.34 2.92 0.37
N GLY A 441 -17.05 2.18 -0.68
CA GLY A 441 -17.99 1.83 -1.73
C GLY A 441 -19.16 0.98 -1.21
N SER A 442 -20.19 0.82 -2.04
CA SER A 442 -21.41 0.06 -1.66
C SER A 442 -21.11 -1.39 -1.27
N PHE A 443 -20.12 -2.02 -1.89
CA PHE A 443 -19.69 -3.38 -1.57
C PHE A 443 -19.00 -3.49 -0.19
N GLU A 444 -18.18 -2.52 0.17
CA GLU A 444 -17.58 -2.46 1.52
C GLU A 444 -18.65 -2.19 2.60
N ARG A 445 -19.67 -1.40 2.29
CA ARG A 445 -20.83 -1.22 3.18
C ARG A 445 -21.62 -2.50 3.38
N LEU A 446 -21.78 -3.29 2.31
CA LEU A 446 -22.47 -4.58 2.36
C LEU A 446 -21.69 -5.61 3.20
N LYS A 447 -20.36 -5.69 3.04
CA LYS A 447 -19.51 -6.55 3.88
C LYS A 447 -19.67 -6.25 5.37
N ARG A 448 -19.79 -4.98 5.75
CA ARG A 448 -20.01 -4.59 7.14
C ARG A 448 -21.37 -5.04 7.67
N PHE A 449 -22.40 -4.93 6.86
CA PHE A 449 -23.73 -5.38 7.24
C PHE A 449 -23.74 -6.87 7.62
N PHE A 450 -22.89 -7.67 7.00
CA PHE A 450 -22.70 -9.10 7.31
C PHE A 450 -21.62 -9.39 8.37
N GLY A 451 -21.18 -8.40 9.16
CA GLY A 451 -20.24 -8.60 10.26
C GLY A 451 -18.77 -8.76 9.84
N GLY A 452 -18.45 -8.43 8.59
CA GLY A 452 -17.10 -8.49 8.05
C GLY A 452 -16.38 -7.14 8.09
N GLY A 453 -15.57 -6.92 9.13
CA GLY A 453 -14.43 -6.01 8.99
C GLY A 453 -14.53 -4.64 9.62
N GLU A 454 -13.58 -4.46 10.48
CA GLU A 454 -13.01 -3.15 10.81
C GLU A 454 -12.48 -2.50 9.54
N SER A 455 -12.66 -1.23 9.48
CA SER A 455 -11.96 -0.28 8.63
C SER A 455 -12.68 0.18 7.37
N TRP A 456 -12.86 1.45 7.41
CA TRP A 456 -13.03 2.39 6.34
C TRP A 456 -11.73 2.50 5.50
N HIS A 457 -11.11 1.36 5.17
CA HIS A 457 -9.94 1.42 4.34
C HIS A 457 -10.37 1.89 2.97
N THR A 458 -9.76 2.97 2.57
CA THR A 458 -9.59 3.33 1.19
C THR A 458 -9.44 2.05 0.38
N SER A 459 -10.44 1.75 -0.43
CA SER A 459 -10.27 0.70 -1.42
C SER A 459 -9.10 1.08 -2.31
N ALA A 460 -8.27 0.13 -2.71
CA ALA A 460 -7.16 0.36 -3.63
C ALA A 460 -7.60 1.03 -4.95
N GLU A 461 -8.88 1.10 -5.21
CA GLU A 461 -9.48 1.49 -6.48
C GLU A 461 -10.21 2.84 -6.47
N GLY A 462 -9.92 3.76 -5.62
CA GLY A 462 -10.68 5.02 -5.64
C GLY A 462 -10.22 6.12 -4.72
N SER A 463 -9.07 5.96 -4.08
CA SER A 463 -8.56 7.05 -3.27
C SER A 463 -8.23 8.25 -4.12
N PRO A 464 -8.69 9.44 -3.73
CA PRO A 464 -8.31 10.67 -4.40
C PRO A 464 -6.81 10.91 -4.27
N ASP A 465 -6.28 11.73 -5.16
CA ASP A 465 -4.92 12.22 -5.06
C ASP A 465 -4.69 12.85 -3.68
N GLY A 466 -3.52 12.59 -3.13
CA GLY A 466 -3.00 13.30 -1.99
C GLY A 466 -2.55 14.71 -2.37
N LEU A 467 -1.67 15.28 -1.57
CA LEU A 467 -1.25 16.67 -1.77
C LEU A 467 0.21 16.86 -1.37
N PHE A 468 0.93 17.65 -2.15
CA PHE A 468 2.28 18.14 -1.87
C PHE A 468 2.26 19.66 -1.95
N ILE A 469 2.59 20.33 -0.84
CA ILE A 469 2.65 21.79 -0.75
C ILE A 469 4.06 22.19 -0.31
N LEU A 470 4.62 23.19 -0.94
CA LEU A 470 5.92 23.75 -0.61
C LEU A 470 5.81 25.25 -0.32
N LEU A 471 6.52 25.70 0.74
CA LEU A 471 6.71 27.12 1.06
C LEU A 471 8.18 27.38 1.31
N GLY A 472 8.64 28.53 0.95
CA GLY A 472 10.01 29.00 1.18
C GLY A 472 10.59 29.74 -0.02
N ASN A 473 11.85 30.13 0.11
CA ASN A 473 12.54 30.82 -0.97
C ASN A 473 12.68 29.90 -2.19
N GLY A 474 12.54 30.43 -3.40
CA GLY A 474 12.60 29.69 -4.66
C GLY A 474 11.30 28.95 -5.02
N ILE A 475 10.28 29.00 -4.17
CA ILE A 475 8.96 28.42 -4.45
C ILE A 475 8.07 29.47 -5.10
N ASP A 476 7.31 29.08 -6.13
CA ASP A 476 6.39 29.96 -6.86
C ASP A 476 5.04 30.07 -6.11
N PRO A 477 4.74 31.18 -5.41
CA PRO A 477 3.61 31.28 -4.51
C PRO A 477 2.27 31.05 -5.22
N GLY A 478 1.39 30.24 -4.61
CA GLY A 478 0.06 29.93 -5.14
C GLY A 478 0.04 29.06 -6.39
N ARG A 479 1.20 28.67 -6.91
CA ARG A 479 1.33 27.85 -8.11
C ARG A 479 0.65 26.49 -7.94
N ARG A 480 -0.01 26.05 -9.00
CA ARG A 480 -0.61 24.70 -9.11
C ARG A 480 -0.02 24.00 -10.32
N VAL A 481 0.43 22.78 -10.12
CA VAL A 481 1.06 22.00 -11.20
C VAL A 481 0.36 20.65 -11.42
N GLN A 482 0.79 19.93 -12.45
CA GLN A 482 0.32 18.58 -12.76
C GLN A 482 0.60 17.62 -11.58
N PRO A 483 -0.15 16.54 -11.47
CA PRO A 483 0.04 15.57 -10.40
C PRO A 483 1.47 15.03 -10.34
N ALA A 484 2.04 15.04 -9.14
CA ALA A 484 3.26 14.35 -8.78
C ALA A 484 2.95 12.92 -8.32
N ARG A 485 3.99 12.13 -8.08
CA ARG A 485 3.91 10.77 -7.51
C ARG A 485 4.61 10.75 -6.14
N PRO A 486 4.30 9.83 -5.23
CA PRO A 486 4.98 9.74 -3.94
C PRO A 486 6.52 9.75 -4.05
N PRO A 487 7.17 9.01 -4.98
CA PRO A 487 8.62 9.08 -5.12
C PRO A 487 9.18 10.43 -5.60
N ASP A 488 8.36 11.32 -6.15
CA ASP A 488 8.83 12.63 -6.65
C ASP A 488 9.14 13.62 -5.51
N VAL A 489 8.69 13.34 -4.27
CA VAL A 489 8.88 14.22 -3.12
C VAL A 489 10.35 14.31 -2.71
N ALA A 490 11.02 13.18 -2.45
CA ALA A 490 12.41 13.19 -1.99
C ALA A 490 13.37 13.87 -2.98
N PRO A 491 13.40 13.57 -4.30
CA PRO A 491 14.26 14.29 -5.24
C PRO A 491 13.94 15.77 -5.36
N THR A 492 12.66 16.16 -5.22
CA THR A 492 12.26 17.59 -5.20
C THR A 492 12.84 18.29 -3.97
N LEU A 493 12.80 17.66 -2.81
CA LEU A 493 13.39 18.19 -1.59
C LEU A 493 14.93 18.25 -1.68
N CYS A 494 15.59 17.21 -2.20
CA CYS A 494 17.04 17.25 -2.45
C CYS A 494 17.41 18.48 -3.30
N TYR A 495 16.74 18.66 -4.43
CA TYR A 495 16.98 19.79 -5.32
C TYR A 495 16.82 21.14 -4.63
N LEU A 496 15.71 21.34 -3.90
CA LEU A 496 15.42 22.58 -3.18
C LEU A 496 16.36 22.83 -2.00
N LEU A 497 16.99 21.81 -1.45
CA LEU A 497 18.01 21.89 -0.41
C LEU A 497 19.43 22.16 -0.95
N GLY A 498 19.59 22.31 -2.28
CA GLY A 498 20.89 22.45 -2.93
C GLY A 498 21.68 21.14 -3.00
N LEU A 499 21.03 20.00 -2.72
CA LEU A 499 21.64 18.68 -2.71
C LEU A 499 21.55 17.98 -4.07
N PRO A 500 22.47 17.09 -4.42
CA PRO A 500 22.34 16.27 -5.61
C PRO A 500 21.19 15.26 -5.49
N VAL A 501 20.54 14.97 -6.60
CA VAL A 501 19.52 13.91 -6.72
C VAL A 501 20.24 12.61 -7.05
N ALA A 502 19.97 11.56 -6.29
CA ALA A 502 20.59 10.26 -6.54
C ALA A 502 19.94 9.57 -7.74
N GLN A 503 20.77 9.01 -8.64
CA GLN A 503 20.32 8.35 -9.86
C GLN A 503 19.41 7.14 -9.60
N TYR A 504 19.55 6.48 -8.46
CA TYR A 504 18.69 5.35 -8.10
C TYR A 504 17.26 5.74 -7.72
N MET A 505 16.99 7.03 -7.48
CA MET A 505 15.63 7.49 -7.20
C MET A 505 14.74 7.30 -8.44
N ASP A 506 13.58 6.69 -8.24
CA ASP A 506 12.59 6.46 -9.31
C ASP A 506 11.74 7.71 -9.57
N GLY A 507 11.74 8.66 -8.63
CA GLY A 507 11.04 9.93 -8.72
C GLY A 507 11.83 10.99 -9.49
N SER A 508 11.14 12.07 -9.83
CA SER A 508 11.68 13.22 -10.56
C SER A 508 11.43 14.51 -9.79
N VAL A 509 12.28 15.50 -9.98
CA VAL A 509 12.05 16.84 -9.41
C VAL A 509 10.82 17.48 -10.03
N VAL A 510 9.89 17.95 -9.21
CA VAL A 510 8.67 18.67 -9.64
C VAL A 510 9.02 20.14 -9.90
N VAL A 511 9.75 20.39 -10.97
CA VAL A 511 10.29 21.72 -11.34
C VAL A 511 9.21 22.79 -11.47
N GLY A 512 7.98 22.41 -11.79
CA GLY A 512 6.87 23.37 -11.91
C GLY A 512 6.46 24.06 -10.61
N LEU A 513 6.92 23.59 -9.44
CA LEU A 513 6.69 24.22 -8.13
C LEU A 513 7.71 25.33 -7.82
N VAL A 514 8.77 25.42 -8.62
CA VAL A 514 9.94 26.27 -8.39
C VAL A 514 9.90 27.48 -9.31
N THR A 515 10.38 28.63 -8.82
CA THR A 515 10.46 29.84 -9.65
C THR A 515 11.50 29.69 -10.77
N PRO A 516 11.27 30.31 -11.95
CA PRO A 516 12.24 30.26 -13.05
C PRO A 516 13.63 30.76 -12.65
N SER A 517 13.73 31.83 -11.85
CA SER A 517 15.00 32.38 -11.38
C SER A 517 15.78 31.34 -10.54
N PHE A 518 15.12 30.61 -9.66
CA PHE A 518 15.78 29.59 -8.87
C PHE A 518 16.29 28.43 -9.74
N LEU A 519 15.55 28.06 -10.79
CA LEU A 519 15.99 27.02 -11.74
C LEU A 519 17.22 27.44 -12.54
N GLU A 520 17.32 28.71 -12.90
CA GLU A 520 18.48 29.28 -13.62
C GLU A 520 19.73 29.33 -12.73
N GLU A 521 19.58 29.70 -11.46
CA GLU A 521 20.66 29.81 -10.49
C GLU A 521 21.16 28.47 -9.96
N HIS A 522 20.29 27.46 -9.90
CA HIS A 522 20.58 26.16 -9.30
C HIS A 522 20.38 25.00 -10.30
N PRO A 523 21.37 24.71 -11.14
CA PRO A 523 21.27 23.59 -12.09
C PRO A 523 21.14 22.25 -11.37
N LEU A 524 20.29 21.37 -11.92
CA LEU A 524 20.04 20.03 -11.35
C LEU A 524 21.34 19.21 -11.40
N ARG A 525 21.78 18.71 -10.25
CA ARG A 525 22.92 17.80 -10.10
C ARG A 525 22.43 16.40 -9.82
N VAL A 526 22.92 15.43 -10.57
CA VAL A 526 22.59 14.00 -10.38
C VAL A 526 23.88 13.27 -10.00
N VAL A 527 23.78 12.37 -9.02
CA VAL A 527 24.89 11.52 -8.54
C VAL A 527 24.47 10.05 -8.53
N ASP A 528 25.48 9.15 -8.66
CA ASP A 528 25.27 7.70 -8.65
C ASP A 528 24.77 7.16 -7.31
#